data_c1f57db6c96dd621e16a00f6cab5896d
#
_entry.id   c1f57db6c96dd621e16a00f6cab5896d
#
_cell.length_a   1.000
_cell.length_b   1.000
_cell.length_c   1.000
_cell.angle_alpha   90.00
_cell.angle_beta   90.00
_cell.angle_gamma   90.00
#
_symmetry.space_group_name_H-M   'P 1'
#
loop_
_entity.id
_entity.type
_entity.pdbx_description
1 polymer ?
#
loop_
_entity_poly.entity_id
_entity_poly.type
_entity_poly.pdbx_seq_one_letter_code
_entity_poly.pdbx_strand_id
1 'polypeptide(L)'
;MHRVLLTSLLFFILNSGRAAEDKYSELGATYNGTICVDADTGIVLSESTADSLGHPASVTKLMTFLLILEDARDQQLNLNSLVKISKEATQIGGSQVWLAVGEEFTVKDLLYALMLQSANDSAVALALTRAPTVKEFVERMNTRAKELGMTNTHFVSPHGLTYGAGPHDTTTARDLAKLCVQLTTLKDAFTFTYCKEFNFRPGLKSVRLNNHNHLLNSYPGCDGFKTGWTVAANASIVTTARNNNHRVIAVVLGCDSPSGAKIAQRVRDQIAGKLMTKGFEKLAVYDAEKAKLLTLTHRDTPKGKGATPSAPKKSDSEEKTEEKGWLEALFTF
;
A
#
# COMPACT_ATOMS: atom_id res chain seq x y z
N MET A 1 34.36 23.77 0.95
CA MET A 1 34.71 22.60 0.11
C MET A 1 34.07 21.29 0.55
N HIS A 2 33.70 21.06 1.82
CA HIS A 2 33.08 19.80 2.29
C HIS A 2 31.61 19.60 1.87
N ARG A 3 30.85 20.68 1.59
CA ARG A 3 29.41 20.58 1.16
C ARG A 3 29.22 20.03 -0.26
N VAL A 4 30.17 20.23 -1.15
CA VAL A 4 30.08 19.78 -2.57
C VAL A 4 30.36 18.29 -2.72
N LEU A 5 31.15 17.70 -1.83
CA LEU A 5 31.50 16.28 -1.87
C LEU A 5 30.34 15.36 -1.37
N LEU A 6 29.48 15.85 -0.45
CA LEU A 6 28.36 15.08 0.05
C LEU A 6 27.23 14.96 -0.99
N THR A 7 26.98 16.05 -1.73
CA THR A 7 25.94 16.04 -2.80
C THR A 7 26.33 15.13 -3.97
N SER A 8 27.61 15.05 -4.31
CA SER A 8 28.07 14.16 -5.39
C SER A 8 28.05 12.68 -5.00
N LEU A 9 28.24 12.33 -3.73
CA LEU A 9 28.16 10.95 -3.25
C LEU A 9 26.71 10.44 -3.19
N LEU A 10 25.77 11.30 -2.76
CA LEU A 10 24.33 10.99 -2.80
C LEU A 10 23.82 10.78 -4.23
N PHE A 11 24.29 11.59 -5.18
CA PHE A 11 23.93 11.47 -6.60
C PHE A 11 24.42 10.16 -7.22
N PHE A 12 25.56 9.63 -6.75
CA PHE A 12 26.09 8.36 -7.26
C PHE A 12 25.33 7.14 -6.73
N ILE A 13 24.79 7.21 -5.49
CA ILE A 13 23.99 6.13 -4.90
C ILE A 13 22.58 6.06 -5.53
N LEU A 14 22.00 7.20 -5.92
CA LEU A 14 20.70 7.27 -6.59
C LEU A 14 20.74 6.76 -8.04
N ASN A 15 21.90 6.84 -8.72
CA ASN A 15 22.04 6.45 -10.13
C ASN A 15 22.32 4.95 -10.34
N SER A 16 22.58 4.18 -9.28
CA SER A 16 22.76 2.73 -9.37
C SER A 16 21.45 1.92 -9.54
N GLY A 17 20.30 2.62 -9.56
CA GLY A 17 18.98 1.99 -9.77
C GLY A 17 18.76 1.39 -11.17
N ARG A 18 19.52 1.80 -12.17
CA ARG A 18 19.34 1.36 -13.57
C ARG A 18 19.84 -0.07 -13.87
N ALA A 19 20.74 -0.62 -13.07
CA ALA A 19 21.31 -1.95 -13.29
C ALA A 19 20.43 -3.13 -12.80
N ALA A 20 19.26 -2.86 -12.22
CA ALA A 20 18.39 -3.90 -11.65
C ALA A 20 17.25 -4.35 -12.58
N GLU A 21 17.02 -3.65 -13.69
CA GLU A 21 15.96 -3.96 -14.66
C GLU A 21 16.23 -5.27 -15.43
N ASP A 22 17.48 -5.65 -15.64
CA ASP A 22 17.83 -6.74 -16.54
C ASP A 22 17.52 -8.16 -16.05
N LYS A 23 17.40 -8.39 -14.76
CA LYS A 23 17.22 -9.76 -14.22
C LYS A 23 15.83 -10.35 -14.38
N TYR A 24 14.81 -9.52 -14.62
CA TYR A 24 13.43 -10.00 -14.85
C TYR A 24 13.15 -10.27 -16.31
N SER A 25 13.94 -9.67 -17.23
CA SER A 25 13.93 -9.97 -18.63
C SER A 25 14.32 -11.45 -18.92
N GLU A 26 15.12 -12.07 -18.05
CA GLU A 26 15.52 -13.48 -18.19
C GLU A 26 14.31 -14.45 -18.08
N LEU A 27 13.21 -14.05 -17.42
CA LEU A 27 11.97 -14.83 -17.34
C LEU A 27 10.92 -14.40 -18.37
N GLY A 28 11.24 -13.46 -19.26
CA GLY A 28 10.30 -12.92 -20.25
C GLY A 28 9.07 -12.23 -19.62
N ALA A 29 9.12 -11.91 -18.34
CA ALA A 29 8.02 -11.22 -17.66
C ALA A 29 8.10 -9.71 -17.89
N THR A 30 6.94 -9.10 -18.08
CA THR A 30 6.75 -7.64 -18.20
C THR A 30 5.84 -7.13 -17.11
N TYR A 31 5.83 -5.82 -16.89
CA TYR A 31 4.89 -5.15 -15.97
C TYR A 31 4.61 -3.72 -16.44
N ASN A 32 3.48 -3.15 -16.02
CA ASN A 32 3.16 -1.76 -16.33
C ASN A 32 4.00 -0.80 -15.49
N GLY A 33 4.13 -1.07 -14.21
CA GLY A 33 4.93 -0.23 -13.33
C GLY A 33 5.25 -0.87 -11.98
N THR A 34 6.39 -0.45 -11.41
CA THR A 34 6.79 -0.85 -10.06
C THR A 34 7.26 0.36 -9.26
N ILE A 35 7.07 0.31 -7.95
CA ILE A 35 7.59 1.32 -7.02
C ILE A 35 7.80 0.70 -5.64
N CYS A 36 8.82 1.16 -4.94
CA CYS A 36 9.01 0.93 -3.52
C CYS A 36 9.17 2.28 -2.82
N VAL A 37 8.40 2.49 -1.76
CA VAL A 37 8.45 3.72 -0.95
C VAL A 37 8.70 3.39 0.51
N ASP A 38 9.32 4.33 1.21
CA ASP A 38 9.29 4.39 2.67
C ASP A 38 7.88 4.78 3.11
N ALA A 39 7.25 3.97 3.95
CA ALA A 39 5.87 4.17 4.34
C ALA A 39 5.68 5.37 5.30
N ASP A 40 6.70 5.70 6.08
CA ASP A 40 6.63 6.77 7.08
C ASP A 40 6.76 8.16 6.46
N THR A 41 7.55 8.28 5.39
CA THR A 41 7.85 9.55 4.72
C THR A 41 7.22 9.70 3.33
N GLY A 42 6.83 8.59 2.70
CA GLY A 42 6.39 8.56 1.31
C GLY A 42 7.53 8.66 0.28
N ILE A 43 8.79 8.73 0.74
CA ILE A 43 9.96 8.86 -0.14
C ILE A 43 10.10 7.64 -1.03
N VAL A 44 10.35 7.88 -2.33
CA VAL A 44 10.58 6.82 -3.31
C VAL A 44 11.96 6.21 -3.13
N LEU A 45 12.01 4.94 -2.80
CA LEU A 45 13.25 4.17 -2.64
C LEU A 45 13.70 3.56 -3.97
N SER A 46 12.77 3.10 -4.80
CA SER A 46 13.07 2.64 -6.15
C SER A 46 11.78 2.62 -6.98
N GLU A 47 11.91 2.83 -8.28
CA GLU A 47 10.78 2.78 -9.19
C GLU A 47 11.20 2.41 -10.61
N SER A 48 10.25 1.89 -11.38
CA SER A 48 10.37 1.69 -12.83
C SER A 48 8.98 1.88 -13.44
N THR A 49 8.89 2.76 -14.44
CA THR A 49 7.63 3.11 -15.14
C THR A 49 6.44 3.33 -14.17
N ALA A 50 6.70 3.91 -12.99
CA ALA A 50 5.72 3.99 -11.90
C ALA A 50 4.45 4.79 -12.24
N ASP A 51 4.51 5.65 -13.25
CA ASP A 51 3.39 6.47 -13.73
C ASP A 51 2.66 5.89 -14.95
N SER A 52 3.07 4.71 -15.42
CA SER A 52 2.35 4.02 -16.50
C SER A 52 0.98 3.56 -16.02
N LEU A 53 -0.04 3.87 -16.83
CA LEU A 53 -1.42 3.46 -16.56
C LEU A 53 -1.57 1.94 -16.64
N GLY A 54 -2.35 1.39 -15.73
CA GLY A 54 -2.73 0.00 -15.72
C GLY A 54 -4.07 -0.21 -15.02
N HIS A 55 -4.55 -1.45 -15.07
CA HIS A 55 -5.77 -1.84 -14.39
C HIS A 55 -5.42 -2.51 -13.06
N PRO A 56 -5.97 -2.02 -11.93
CA PRO A 56 -5.62 -2.53 -10.60
C PRO A 56 -6.22 -3.92 -10.31
N ALA A 57 -7.26 -4.35 -11.04
CA ALA A 57 -8.09 -5.49 -10.66
C ALA A 57 -8.51 -5.38 -9.19
N SER A 58 -8.45 -6.48 -8.43
CA SER A 58 -8.85 -6.49 -7.01
C SER A 58 -7.99 -5.64 -6.07
N VAL A 59 -6.91 -5.02 -6.55
CA VAL A 59 -6.19 -4.00 -5.76
C VAL A 59 -7.06 -2.75 -5.53
N THR A 60 -8.06 -2.47 -6.39
CA THR A 60 -9.12 -1.48 -6.19
C THR A 60 -9.74 -1.54 -4.79
N LYS A 61 -9.89 -2.75 -4.24
CA LYS A 61 -10.49 -2.99 -2.92
C LYS A 61 -9.73 -2.30 -1.77
N LEU A 62 -8.48 -1.88 -1.99
CA LEU A 62 -7.75 -1.09 -1.01
C LEU A 62 -8.38 0.29 -0.80
N MET A 63 -8.97 0.92 -1.82
CA MET A 63 -9.71 2.18 -1.65
C MET A 63 -11.03 1.94 -0.92
N THR A 64 -11.77 0.87 -1.24
CA THR A 64 -12.96 0.47 -0.48
C THR A 64 -12.62 0.22 0.99
N PHE A 65 -11.54 -0.52 1.24
CA PHE A 65 -11.04 -0.81 2.57
C PHE A 65 -10.64 0.46 3.34
N LEU A 66 -9.93 1.39 2.68
CA LEU A 66 -9.54 2.67 3.28
C LEU A 66 -10.76 3.45 3.74
N LEU A 67 -11.77 3.65 2.88
CA LEU A 67 -12.96 4.43 3.20
C LEU A 67 -13.75 3.83 4.37
N ILE A 68 -13.88 2.51 4.43
CA ILE A 68 -14.56 1.82 5.55
C ILE A 68 -13.79 2.00 6.86
N LEU A 69 -12.46 1.92 6.82
CA LEU A 69 -11.63 2.11 8.02
C LEU A 69 -11.55 3.57 8.46
N GLU A 70 -11.54 4.51 7.53
CA GLU A 70 -11.62 5.95 7.86
C GLU A 70 -12.95 6.28 8.53
N ASP A 71 -14.08 5.79 7.99
CA ASP A 71 -15.39 5.94 8.61
C ASP A 71 -15.46 5.30 10.02
N ALA A 72 -14.75 4.18 10.22
CA ALA A 72 -14.68 3.54 11.54
C ALA A 72 -13.82 4.35 12.52
N ARG A 73 -12.65 4.83 12.09
CA ARG A 73 -11.79 5.71 12.88
C ARG A 73 -12.53 6.98 13.33
N ASP A 74 -13.30 7.57 12.44
CA ASP A 74 -14.05 8.80 12.66
C ASP A 74 -15.40 8.56 13.36
N GLN A 75 -15.62 7.34 13.89
CA GLN A 75 -16.81 6.90 14.63
C GLN A 75 -18.13 7.02 13.86
N GLN A 76 -18.05 7.10 12.54
CA GLN A 76 -19.22 7.11 11.64
C GLN A 76 -19.72 5.70 11.29
N LEU A 77 -18.91 4.68 11.59
CA LEU A 77 -19.23 3.28 11.38
C LEU A 77 -18.68 2.42 12.51
N ASN A 78 -19.53 1.55 13.08
CA ASN A 78 -19.06 0.54 14.02
C ASN A 78 -18.77 -0.78 13.27
N LEU A 79 -17.55 -1.29 13.40
CA LEU A 79 -17.13 -2.54 12.74
C LEU A 79 -17.95 -3.78 13.19
N ASN A 80 -18.59 -3.73 14.34
CA ASN A 80 -19.46 -4.79 14.83
C ASN A 80 -20.94 -4.61 14.42
N SER A 81 -21.29 -3.53 13.71
CA SER A 81 -22.65 -3.35 13.18
C SER A 81 -22.99 -4.43 12.17
N LEU A 82 -24.21 -4.92 12.23
CA LEU A 82 -24.73 -5.89 11.28
C LEU A 82 -25.12 -5.21 9.96
N VAL A 83 -24.73 -5.83 8.87
CA VAL A 83 -25.05 -5.48 7.49
C VAL A 83 -25.97 -6.53 6.93
N LYS A 84 -27.21 -6.15 6.63
CA LYS A 84 -28.15 -7.02 5.94
C LYS A 84 -27.84 -7.03 4.44
N ILE A 85 -27.61 -8.22 3.90
CA ILE A 85 -27.17 -8.39 2.52
C ILE A 85 -28.31 -8.09 1.56
N SER A 86 -28.07 -7.14 0.65
CA SER A 86 -29.01 -6.76 -0.41
C SER A 86 -28.93 -7.71 -1.61
N LYS A 87 -29.97 -7.69 -2.44
CA LYS A 87 -29.98 -8.42 -3.72
C LYS A 87 -28.83 -7.96 -4.63
N GLU A 88 -28.52 -6.67 -4.66
CA GLU A 88 -27.45 -6.10 -5.48
C GLU A 88 -26.09 -6.72 -5.16
N ALA A 89 -25.75 -6.84 -3.86
CA ALA A 89 -24.50 -7.47 -3.44
C ALA A 89 -24.35 -8.91 -3.89
N THR A 90 -25.46 -9.67 -4.04
CA THR A 90 -25.44 -11.08 -4.44
C THR A 90 -25.34 -11.30 -5.95
N GLN A 91 -25.47 -10.25 -6.76
CA GLN A 91 -25.50 -10.36 -8.22
C GLN A 91 -24.15 -10.14 -8.88
N ILE A 92 -23.10 -9.92 -8.09
CA ILE A 92 -21.75 -9.70 -8.58
C ILE A 92 -21.01 -11.03 -8.78
N GLY A 93 -20.23 -11.16 -9.84
CA GLY A 93 -19.44 -12.35 -10.13
C GLY A 93 -17.98 -12.25 -9.67
N GLY A 94 -17.16 -13.17 -10.16
CA GLY A 94 -15.74 -13.27 -9.83
C GLY A 94 -15.51 -13.86 -8.43
N SER A 95 -14.50 -13.38 -7.71
CA SER A 95 -14.22 -13.83 -6.34
C SER A 95 -15.35 -13.45 -5.39
N GLN A 96 -15.87 -14.41 -4.63
CA GLN A 96 -17.04 -14.25 -3.76
C GLN A 96 -16.91 -15.11 -2.49
N VAL A 97 -17.68 -14.76 -1.48
CA VAL A 97 -17.99 -15.62 -0.33
C VAL A 97 -19.45 -16.11 -0.37
N TRP A 98 -20.11 -15.90 -1.52
CA TRP A 98 -21.46 -16.37 -1.80
C TRP A 98 -22.48 -15.87 -0.78
N LEU A 99 -22.53 -14.53 -0.59
CA LEU A 99 -23.54 -13.91 0.25
C LEU A 99 -24.94 -14.17 -0.28
N ALA A 100 -25.88 -14.46 0.60
CA ALA A 100 -27.28 -14.64 0.23
C ALA A 100 -28.13 -13.46 0.70
N VAL A 101 -29.18 -13.14 -0.07
CA VAL A 101 -30.11 -12.05 0.25
C VAL A 101 -30.71 -12.25 1.64
N GLY A 102 -30.64 -11.23 2.47
CA GLY A 102 -31.18 -11.23 3.82
C GLY A 102 -30.26 -11.83 4.89
N GLU A 103 -29.12 -12.44 4.53
CA GLU A 103 -28.09 -12.77 5.52
C GLU A 103 -27.59 -11.51 6.20
N GLU A 104 -27.08 -11.66 7.42
CA GLU A 104 -26.51 -10.57 8.22
C GLU A 104 -25.09 -10.93 8.63
N PHE A 105 -24.16 -10.01 8.41
CA PHE A 105 -22.75 -10.13 8.79
C PHE A 105 -22.29 -8.83 9.44
N THR A 106 -21.31 -8.92 10.32
CA THR A 106 -20.67 -7.69 10.81
C THR A 106 -19.86 -7.03 9.68
N VAL A 107 -19.71 -5.71 9.74
CA VAL A 107 -18.76 -4.99 8.85
C VAL A 107 -17.38 -5.63 8.91
N LYS A 108 -16.96 -6.06 10.11
CA LYS A 108 -15.69 -6.75 10.35
C LYS A 108 -15.57 -8.06 9.58
N ASP A 109 -16.61 -8.90 9.56
CA ASP A 109 -16.61 -10.16 8.80
C ASP A 109 -16.49 -9.89 7.30
N LEU A 110 -17.23 -8.88 6.80
CA LEU A 110 -17.16 -8.47 5.40
C LEU A 110 -15.78 -7.90 5.03
N LEU A 111 -15.07 -7.22 5.94
CA LEU A 111 -13.70 -6.77 5.72
C LEU A 111 -12.72 -7.95 5.63
N TYR A 112 -12.87 -9.00 6.45
CA TYR A 112 -12.08 -10.22 6.29
C TYR A 112 -12.35 -10.89 4.94
N ALA A 113 -13.61 -10.99 4.52
CA ALA A 113 -13.96 -11.53 3.21
C ALA A 113 -13.38 -10.69 2.06
N LEU A 114 -13.44 -9.36 2.17
CA LEU A 114 -12.85 -8.40 1.22
C LEU A 114 -11.35 -8.61 1.06
N MET A 115 -10.62 -8.72 2.17
CA MET A 115 -9.16 -8.74 2.16
C MET A 115 -8.58 -10.12 1.87
N LEU A 116 -9.08 -11.18 2.49
CA LEU A 116 -8.55 -12.53 2.33
C LEU A 116 -9.01 -13.19 1.03
N GLN A 117 -10.34 -13.32 0.85
CA GLN A 117 -10.94 -13.98 -0.32
C GLN A 117 -11.03 -13.07 -1.53
N SER A 118 -10.79 -11.77 -1.34
CA SER A 118 -11.00 -10.78 -2.40
C SER A 118 -12.46 -10.69 -2.86
N ALA A 119 -13.41 -10.87 -1.94
CA ALA A 119 -14.83 -11.02 -2.20
C ALA A 119 -15.45 -9.76 -2.81
N ASN A 120 -16.00 -9.88 -4.03
CA ASN A 120 -16.67 -8.76 -4.73
C ASN A 120 -18.04 -8.48 -4.12
N ASP A 121 -18.77 -9.51 -3.72
CA ASP A 121 -20.05 -9.39 -3.00
C ASP A 121 -19.90 -8.65 -1.68
N SER A 122 -18.82 -8.91 -0.92
CA SER A 122 -18.51 -8.14 0.28
C SER A 122 -18.15 -6.69 -0.05
N ALA A 123 -17.43 -6.41 -1.15
CA ALA A 123 -17.13 -5.04 -1.54
C ALA A 123 -18.40 -4.23 -1.83
N VAL A 124 -19.37 -4.82 -2.54
CA VAL A 124 -20.66 -4.18 -2.82
C VAL A 124 -21.47 -4.02 -1.54
N ALA A 125 -21.53 -5.04 -0.68
CA ALA A 125 -22.23 -4.94 0.60
C ALA A 125 -21.67 -3.82 1.48
N LEU A 126 -20.34 -3.72 1.59
CA LEU A 126 -19.66 -2.65 2.33
C LEU A 126 -19.94 -1.27 1.72
N ALA A 127 -19.88 -1.13 0.39
CA ALA A 127 -20.18 0.12 -0.30
C ALA A 127 -21.58 0.63 0.02
N LEU A 128 -22.58 -0.26 -0.01
CA LEU A 128 -23.99 0.07 0.28
C LEU A 128 -24.28 0.38 1.75
N THR A 129 -23.35 0.09 2.68
CA THR A 129 -23.47 0.58 4.06
C THR A 129 -23.12 2.05 4.19
N ARG A 130 -22.40 2.62 3.21
CA ARG A 130 -21.81 3.96 3.28
C ARG A 130 -22.28 4.93 2.20
N ALA A 131 -23.10 4.44 1.27
CA ALA A 131 -23.75 5.25 0.24
C ALA A 131 -25.08 4.61 -0.17
N PRO A 132 -26.08 5.39 -0.62
CA PRO A 132 -27.35 4.87 -1.10
C PRO A 132 -27.22 3.94 -2.30
N THR A 133 -26.21 4.19 -3.16
CA THR A 133 -25.92 3.39 -4.35
C THR A 133 -24.43 3.09 -4.48
N VAL A 134 -24.10 2.02 -5.20
CA VAL A 134 -22.68 1.70 -5.56
C VAL A 134 -22.05 2.87 -6.34
N LYS A 135 -22.80 3.53 -7.21
CA LYS A 135 -22.31 4.69 -7.97
C LYS A 135 -21.85 5.82 -7.04
N GLU A 136 -22.66 6.20 -6.06
CA GLU A 136 -22.29 7.26 -5.10
C GLU A 136 -21.09 6.87 -4.24
N PHE A 137 -20.95 5.58 -3.89
CA PHE A 137 -19.75 5.11 -3.22
C PHE A 137 -18.51 5.24 -4.10
N VAL A 138 -18.60 4.91 -5.39
CA VAL A 138 -17.52 5.08 -6.37
C VAL A 138 -17.15 6.56 -6.55
N GLU A 139 -18.13 7.46 -6.50
CA GLU A 139 -17.86 8.90 -6.49
C GLU A 139 -17.06 9.33 -5.25
N ARG A 140 -17.35 8.76 -4.06
CA ARG A 140 -16.51 8.94 -2.85
C ARG A 140 -15.09 8.41 -3.06
N MET A 141 -14.93 7.21 -3.66
CA MET A 141 -13.62 6.64 -3.96
C MET A 141 -12.80 7.58 -4.84
N ASN A 142 -13.40 8.15 -5.89
CA ASN A 142 -12.73 9.09 -6.79
C ASN A 142 -12.43 10.44 -6.13
N THR A 143 -13.29 10.92 -5.25
CA THR A 143 -13.02 12.11 -4.43
C THR A 143 -11.83 11.87 -3.52
N ARG A 144 -11.81 10.72 -2.82
CA ARG A 144 -10.69 10.39 -1.93
C ARG A 144 -9.38 10.18 -2.68
N ALA A 145 -9.43 9.61 -3.88
CA ALA A 145 -8.25 9.48 -4.74
C ALA A 145 -7.65 10.86 -5.07
N LYS A 146 -8.47 11.85 -5.42
CA LYS A 146 -8.02 13.23 -5.67
C LYS A 146 -7.39 13.85 -4.42
N GLU A 147 -7.99 13.69 -3.24
CA GLU A 147 -7.45 14.19 -1.97
C GLU A 147 -6.09 13.59 -1.62
N LEU A 148 -5.86 12.31 -1.98
CA LEU A 148 -4.57 11.63 -1.82
C LEU A 148 -3.56 11.98 -2.92
N GLY A 149 -3.91 12.85 -3.87
CA GLY A 149 -3.05 13.20 -4.99
C GLY A 149 -2.85 12.06 -6.01
N MET A 150 -3.81 11.12 -6.10
CA MET A 150 -3.81 10.02 -7.06
C MET A 150 -4.35 10.51 -8.41
N THR A 151 -3.59 11.37 -9.08
CA THR A 151 -4.04 12.14 -10.26
C THR A 151 -4.27 11.28 -11.51
N ASN A 152 -3.70 10.09 -11.55
CA ASN A 152 -3.83 9.14 -12.67
C ASN A 152 -4.74 7.95 -12.30
N THR A 153 -5.60 8.11 -11.29
CA THR A 153 -6.49 7.04 -10.84
C THR A 153 -7.95 7.40 -11.07
N HIS A 154 -8.69 6.46 -11.63
CA HIS A 154 -10.14 6.56 -11.78
C HIS A 154 -10.79 5.21 -11.47
N PHE A 155 -11.68 5.20 -10.48
CA PHE A 155 -12.47 4.04 -10.08
C PHE A 155 -13.83 4.04 -10.75
N VAL A 156 -14.29 2.88 -11.18
CA VAL A 156 -15.64 2.64 -11.73
C VAL A 156 -16.39 1.58 -10.94
N SER A 157 -15.70 0.91 -10.01
CA SER A 157 -16.29 -0.13 -9.16
C SER A 157 -15.63 -0.15 -7.76
N PRO A 158 -16.31 -0.70 -6.72
CA PRO A 158 -15.68 -0.89 -5.41
C PRO A 158 -14.79 -2.13 -5.34
N HIS A 159 -14.65 -2.91 -6.41
CA HIS A 159 -14.04 -4.24 -6.39
C HIS A 159 -12.99 -4.53 -7.47
N GLY A 160 -12.93 -3.75 -8.55
CA GLY A 160 -11.94 -3.91 -9.62
C GLY A 160 -12.26 -4.96 -10.69
N LEU A 161 -13.49 -5.49 -10.69
CA LEU A 161 -13.92 -6.41 -11.74
C LEU A 161 -14.76 -5.64 -12.77
N THR A 162 -14.39 -5.76 -14.04
CA THR A 162 -15.13 -5.23 -15.18
C THR A 162 -15.75 -6.37 -15.96
N TYR A 163 -16.96 -6.18 -16.45
CA TYR A 163 -17.65 -7.13 -17.29
C TYR A 163 -17.64 -6.70 -18.76
N GLY A 164 -17.20 -7.59 -19.63
CA GLY A 164 -17.20 -7.36 -21.07
C GLY A 164 -16.34 -6.16 -21.48
N ALA A 165 -16.84 -5.35 -22.40
CA ALA A 165 -16.18 -4.15 -22.90
C ALA A 165 -16.46 -2.88 -22.07
N GLY A 166 -16.97 -3.02 -20.84
CA GLY A 166 -17.25 -1.89 -19.96
C GLY A 166 -15.99 -1.18 -19.50
N PRO A 167 -16.15 0.01 -18.89
CA PRO A 167 -15.01 0.77 -18.38
C PRO A 167 -14.30 0.01 -17.26
N HIS A 168 -12.97 0.15 -17.22
CA HIS A 168 -12.12 -0.43 -16.20
C HIS A 168 -11.67 0.62 -15.19
N ASP A 169 -11.46 0.19 -13.94
CA ASP A 169 -10.65 0.97 -13.01
C ASP A 169 -9.26 1.17 -13.61
N THR A 170 -8.72 2.38 -13.49
CA THR A 170 -7.38 2.73 -13.95
C THR A 170 -6.57 3.35 -12.84
N THR A 171 -5.27 3.09 -12.81
CA THR A 171 -4.35 3.62 -11.79
C THR A 171 -2.90 3.53 -12.28
N THR A 172 -1.97 3.97 -11.43
CA THR A 172 -0.53 3.80 -11.60
C THR A 172 0.09 3.18 -10.34
N ALA A 173 1.30 2.63 -10.46
CA ALA A 173 2.00 2.10 -9.29
C ALA A 173 2.26 3.19 -8.24
N ARG A 174 2.58 4.42 -8.68
CA ARG A 174 2.77 5.57 -7.79
C ARG A 174 1.51 5.94 -7.03
N ASP A 175 0.37 5.99 -7.69
CA ASP A 175 -0.90 6.32 -7.03
C ASP A 175 -1.33 5.26 -6.02
N LEU A 176 -1.11 3.97 -6.34
CA LEU A 176 -1.33 2.89 -5.39
C LEU A 176 -0.40 2.98 -4.16
N ALA A 177 0.84 3.43 -4.34
CA ALA A 177 1.75 3.68 -3.23
C ALA A 177 1.21 4.78 -2.30
N LYS A 178 0.70 5.91 -2.84
CA LYS A 178 0.08 6.98 -2.06
C LYS A 178 -1.11 6.49 -1.23
N LEU A 179 -2.01 5.72 -1.86
CA LEU A 179 -3.13 5.08 -1.18
C LEU A 179 -2.65 4.24 0.02
N CYS A 180 -1.59 3.45 -0.19
CA CYS A 180 -1.10 2.54 0.83
C CYS A 180 -0.29 3.22 1.93
N VAL A 181 0.39 4.34 1.65
CA VAL A 181 0.96 5.22 2.69
C VAL A 181 -0.15 5.68 3.63
N GLN A 182 -1.30 6.14 3.10
CA GLN A 182 -2.45 6.49 3.94
C GLN A 182 -2.97 5.30 4.75
N LEU A 183 -3.08 4.11 4.15
CA LEU A 183 -3.51 2.90 4.86
C LEU A 183 -2.60 2.53 6.04
N THR A 184 -1.28 2.77 5.94
CA THR A 184 -0.36 2.48 7.04
C THR A 184 -0.57 3.35 8.28
N THR A 185 -1.25 4.49 8.15
CA THR A 185 -1.63 5.35 9.28
C THR A 185 -2.77 4.76 10.11
N LEU A 186 -3.54 3.83 9.56
CA LEU A 186 -4.68 3.18 10.20
C LEU A 186 -4.23 1.84 10.82
N LYS A 187 -3.95 1.83 12.12
CA LYS A 187 -3.43 0.64 12.83
C LYS A 187 -4.31 -0.59 12.65
N ASP A 188 -5.63 -0.41 12.61
CA ASP A 188 -6.59 -1.50 12.45
C ASP A 188 -6.51 -2.17 11.07
N ALA A 189 -5.92 -1.51 10.07
CA ALA A 189 -5.73 -2.10 8.74
C ALA A 189 -4.95 -3.43 8.82
N PHE A 190 -3.93 -3.49 9.68
CA PHE A 190 -3.08 -4.68 9.80
C PHE A 190 -3.77 -5.87 10.46
N THR A 191 -4.83 -5.64 11.22
CA THR A 191 -5.69 -6.72 11.76
C THR A 191 -6.27 -7.59 10.64
N PHE A 192 -6.63 -6.98 9.52
CA PHE A 192 -7.22 -7.66 8.37
C PHE A 192 -6.16 -8.12 7.36
N THR A 193 -5.17 -7.26 7.08
CA THR A 193 -4.20 -7.52 6.01
C THR A 193 -3.17 -8.58 6.38
N TYR A 194 -2.78 -8.67 7.68
CA TYR A 194 -1.87 -9.70 8.19
C TYR A 194 -2.57 -11.04 8.45
N CYS A 195 -3.91 -11.05 8.53
CA CYS A 195 -4.67 -12.27 8.75
C CYS A 195 -4.47 -13.23 7.57
N LYS A 196 -3.96 -14.42 7.85
CA LYS A 196 -3.67 -15.45 6.83
C LYS A 196 -4.89 -16.29 6.51
N GLU A 197 -5.70 -16.57 7.52
CA GLU A 197 -6.87 -17.44 7.44
C GLU A 197 -7.99 -16.91 8.33
N PHE A 198 -9.24 -17.05 7.89
CA PHE A 198 -10.41 -16.66 8.68
C PHE A 198 -11.57 -17.62 8.40
N ASN A 199 -12.26 -18.07 9.45
CA ASN A 199 -13.46 -18.90 9.32
C ASN A 199 -14.69 -17.98 9.17
N PHE A 200 -15.13 -17.81 7.95
CA PHE A 200 -16.33 -17.06 7.61
C PHE A 200 -17.57 -17.92 7.77
N ARG A 201 -18.68 -17.36 8.27
CA ARG A 201 -19.92 -18.11 8.61
C ARG A 201 -19.64 -19.27 9.56
N PRO A 202 -19.36 -19.04 10.86
CA PRO A 202 -19.15 -20.15 11.79
C PRO A 202 -20.38 -21.06 11.88
N GLY A 203 -20.17 -22.37 11.90
CA GLY A 203 -21.22 -23.39 11.96
C GLY A 203 -21.27 -24.26 10.70
N LEU A 204 -22.46 -24.80 10.36
CA LEU A 204 -22.64 -25.78 9.28
C LEU A 204 -22.29 -25.26 7.87
N LYS A 205 -22.28 -23.94 7.67
CA LYS A 205 -21.92 -23.29 6.41
C LYS A 205 -20.56 -22.59 6.46
N SER A 206 -19.70 -22.99 7.39
CA SER A 206 -18.38 -22.38 7.55
C SER A 206 -17.56 -22.47 6.28
N VAL A 207 -16.94 -21.35 5.90
CA VAL A 207 -16.01 -21.25 4.78
C VAL A 207 -14.68 -20.75 5.30
N ARG A 208 -13.61 -21.53 5.10
CA ARG A 208 -12.26 -21.08 5.42
C ARG A 208 -11.75 -20.16 4.31
N LEU A 209 -11.51 -18.92 4.64
CA LEU A 209 -10.91 -17.92 3.76
C LEU A 209 -9.39 -17.95 3.93
N ASN A 210 -8.66 -17.89 2.81
CA ASN A 210 -7.21 -17.83 2.81
C ASN A 210 -6.75 -16.54 2.14
N ASN A 211 -5.75 -15.87 2.72
CA ASN A 211 -5.21 -14.66 2.15
C ASN A 211 -4.41 -14.98 0.87
N HIS A 212 -4.72 -14.29 -0.21
CA HIS A 212 -4.06 -14.46 -1.50
C HIS A 212 -2.67 -13.82 -1.58
N ASN A 213 -2.24 -13.07 -0.56
CA ASN A 213 -0.88 -12.53 -0.47
C ASN A 213 0.08 -13.59 0.10
N HIS A 214 0.74 -14.33 -0.78
CA HIS A 214 1.67 -15.39 -0.38
C HIS A 214 2.92 -14.88 0.34
N LEU A 215 3.26 -13.60 0.19
CA LEU A 215 4.41 -12.99 0.90
C LEU A 215 4.21 -12.93 2.40
N LEU A 216 2.97 -13.00 2.90
CA LEU A 216 2.68 -13.15 4.34
C LEU A 216 3.32 -14.40 4.96
N ASN A 217 3.60 -15.42 4.16
CA ASN A 217 4.22 -16.67 4.60
C ASN A 217 5.71 -16.78 4.23
N SER A 218 6.16 -16.02 3.22
CA SER A 218 7.47 -16.22 2.61
C SER A 218 8.43 -15.04 2.75
N TYR A 219 7.94 -13.84 3.11
CA TYR A 219 8.77 -12.65 3.29
C TYR A 219 8.76 -12.18 4.75
N PRO A 220 9.92 -12.13 5.43
CA PRO A 220 10.00 -11.71 6.84
C PRO A 220 9.44 -10.30 7.04
N GLY A 221 8.58 -10.13 8.06
CA GLY A 221 7.97 -8.85 8.40
C GLY A 221 6.84 -8.40 7.47
N CYS A 222 6.47 -9.17 6.45
CA CYS A 222 5.32 -8.87 5.60
C CYS A 222 4.02 -8.96 6.38
N ASP A 223 3.18 -7.91 6.31
CA ASP A 223 1.91 -7.81 7.03
C ASP A 223 0.74 -7.22 6.19
N GLY A 224 0.92 -7.12 4.90
CA GLY A 224 -0.14 -6.65 3.98
C GLY A 224 0.39 -6.53 2.54
N PHE A 225 -0.36 -6.03 1.57
CA PHE A 225 -1.76 -5.63 1.61
C PHE A 225 -2.63 -6.53 0.73
N LYS A 226 -2.60 -6.35 -0.61
CA LYS A 226 -3.61 -6.96 -1.52
C LYS A 226 -3.02 -7.34 -2.85
N THR A 227 -3.51 -8.47 -3.39
CA THR A 227 -3.26 -8.94 -4.75
C THR A 227 -4.45 -8.66 -5.65
N GLY A 228 -4.19 -8.57 -6.96
CA GLY A 228 -5.20 -8.48 -8.01
C GLY A 228 -4.78 -9.28 -9.23
N TRP A 229 -5.77 -9.82 -9.94
CA TRP A 229 -5.59 -10.46 -11.23
C TRP A 229 -6.89 -10.48 -12.01
N THR A 230 -6.83 -10.10 -13.27
CA THR A 230 -7.80 -10.39 -14.31
C THR A 230 -7.05 -10.59 -15.63
N VAL A 231 -7.72 -11.12 -16.65
CA VAL A 231 -7.09 -11.22 -17.99
C VAL A 231 -6.64 -9.86 -18.53
N ALA A 232 -7.46 -8.82 -18.34
CA ALA A 232 -7.14 -7.47 -18.83
C ALA A 232 -6.10 -6.73 -17.99
N ALA A 233 -6.00 -7.05 -16.68
CA ALA A 233 -5.15 -6.32 -15.74
C ALA A 233 -3.79 -6.99 -15.51
N ASN A 234 -3.64 -8.26 -15.90
CA ASN A 234 -2.52 -9.11 -15.50
C ASN A 234 -2.38 -9.20 -13.96
N ALA A 235 -1.24 -9.60 -13.44
CA ALA A 235 -1.02 -9.82 -12.02
C ALA A 235 -0.49 -8.59 -11.31
N SER A 236 -1.19 -8.11 -10.29
CA SER A 236 -0.79 -6.96 -9.49
C SER A 236 -0.69 -7.31 -8.00
N ILE A 237 0.16 -6.62 -7.28
CA ILE A 237 0.26 -6.67 -5.82
C ILE A 237 0.64 -5.32 -5.25
N VAL A 238 0.03 -4.96 -4.15
CA VAL A 238 0.60 -4.01 -3.19
C VAL A 238 0.92 -4.78 -1.93
N THR A 239 2.14 -4.69 -1.48
CA THR A 239 2.61 -5.38 -0.27
C THR A 239 3.43 -4.44 0.60
N THR A 240 3.47 -4.73 1.89
CA THR A 240 4.24 -3.97 2.87
C THR A 240 4.92 -4.92 3.84
N ALA A 241 6.07 -4.50 4.32
CA ALA A 241 6.78 -5.20 5.38
C ALA A 241 7.40 -4.20 6.35
N ARG A 242 7.58 -4.64 7.60
CA ARG A 242 8.28 -3.89 8.64
C ARG A 242 9.55 -4.64 9.04
N ASN A 243 10.67 -3.92 9.11
CA ASN A 243 11.95 -4.41 9.62
C ASN A 243 12.56 -3.32 10.51
N ASN A 244 12.83 -3.69 11.77
CA ASN A 244 13.27 -2.73 12.79
C ASN A 244 12.30 -1.54 12.92
N ASN A 245 12.79 -0.32 12.70
CA ASN A 245 12.00 0.91 12.79
C ASN A 245 11.40 1.36 11.45
N HIS A 246 11.72 0.66 10.34
CA HIS A 246 11.27 1.04 9.01
C HIS A 246 10.13 0.17 8.52
N ARG A 247 9.26 0.80 7.73
CA ARG A 247 8.24 0.13 6.94
C ARG A 247 8.41 0.51 5.47
N VAL A 248 8.38 -0.47 4.59
CA VAL A 248 8.37 -0.23 3.14
C VAL A 248 7.06 -0.70 2.53
N ILE A 249 6.66 -0.04 1.45
CA ILE A 249 5.54 -0.46 0.60
C ILE A 249 6.09 -0.72 -0.79
N ALA A 250 5.81 -1.90 -1.35
CA ALA A 250 6.16 -2.25 -2.71
C ALA A 250 4.90 -2.49 -3.55
N VAL A 251 4.88 -1.94 -4.74
CA VAL A 251 3.81 -2.11 -5.73
C VAL A 251 4.38 -2.73 -6.98
N VAL A 252 3.71 -3.75 -7.50
CA VAL A 252 3.91 -4.28 -8.86
C VAL A 252 2.55 -4.26 -9.55
N LEU A 253 2.42 -3.47 -10.60
CA LEU A 253 1.19 -3.31 -11.37
C LEU A 253 1.31 -3.99 -12.73
N GLY A 254 0.37 -4.88 -13.05
CA GLY A 254 0.21 -5.45 -14.37
C GLY A 254 1.33 -6.40 -14.82
N CYS A 255 1.85 -7.22 -13.91
CA CYS A 255 2.87 -8.21 -14.24
C CYS A 255 2.28 -9.32 -15.13
N ASP A 256 2.87 -9.51 -16.29
CA ASP A 256 2.52 -10.56 -17.26
C ASP A 256 3.68 -11.53 -17.47
N SER A 257 3.36 -12.71 -17.99
CA SER A 257 4.36 -13.72 -18.35
C SER A 257 3.85 -14.56 -19.52
N PRO A 258 4.69 -14.78 -20.56
CA PRO A 258 4.36 -15.68 -21.66
C PRO A 258 4.10 -17.11 -21.20
N SER A 259 4.55 -17.49 -20.01
CA SER A 259 4.32 -18.79 -19.38
C SER A 259 2.99 -18.89 -18.63
N GLY A 260 2.14 -17.85 -18.72
CA GLY A 260 0.77 -17.82 -18.22
C GLY A 260 0.59 -17.23 -16.83
N ALA A 261 -0.66 -17.04 -16.45
CA ALA A 261 -1.08 -16.27 -15.28
C ALA A 261 -0.49 -16.75 -13.94
N LYS A 262 -0.37 -18.06 -13.71
CA LYS A 262 0.22 -18.60 -12.47
C LYS A 262 1.70 -18.23 -12.32
N ILE A 263 2.43 -18.22 -13.45
CA ILE A 263 3.84 -17.80 -13.46
C ILE A 263 3.93 -16.29 -13.26
N ALA A 264 3.10 -15.49 -13.95
CA ALA A 264 3.02 -14.05 -13.75
C ALA A 264 2.78 -13.68 -12.27
N GLN A 265 1.87 -14.36 -11.58
CA GLN A 265 1.61 -14.15 -10.15
C GLN A 265 2.83 -14.48 -9.27
N ARG A 266 3.55 -15.57 -9.58
CA ARG A 266 4.77 -15.94 -8.85
C ARG A 266 5.90 -14.94 -9.09
N VAL A 267 6.10 -14.52 -10.34
CA VAL A 267 7.12 -13.51 -10.70
C VAL A 267 6.80 -12.18 -10.04
N ARG A 268 5.53 -11.74 -10.06
CA ARG A 268 5.05 -10.56 -9.35
C ARG A 268 5.45 -10.58 -7.87
N ASP A 269 5.21 -11.69 -7.17
CA ASP A 269 5.57 -11.85 -5.75
C ASP A 269 7.10 -11.77 -5.55
N GLN A 270 7.88 -12.37 -6.45
CA GLN A 270 9.35 -12.29 -6.40
C GLN A 270 9.85 -10.86 -6.61
N ILE A 271 9.27 -10.13 -7.59
CA ILE A 271 9.61 -8.72 -7.84
C ILE A 271 9.30 -7.89 -6.60
N ALA A 272 8.11 -8.04 -6.03
CA ALA A 272 7.69 -7.30 -4.84
C ALA A 272 8.61 -7.56 -3.63
N GLY A 273 8.97 -8.83 -3.39
CA GLY A 273 9.91 -9.18 -2.33
C GLY A 273 11.29 -8.54 -2.52
N LYS A 274 11.83 -8.55 -3.75
CA LYS A 274 13.11 -7.91 -4.06
C LYS A 274 13.06 -6.39 -3.93
N LEU A 275 11.94 -5.76 -4.31
CA LEU A 275 11.74 -4.32 -4.11
C LEU A 275 11.77 -3.95 -2.62
N MET A 276 11.09 -4.73 -1.76
CA MET A 276 11.12 -4.50 -0.32
C MET A 276 12.54 -4.68 0.26
N THR A 277 13.25 -5.73 -0.13
CA THR A 277 14.63 -5.97 0.32
C THR A 277 15.55 -4.80 -0.04
N LYS A 278 15.52 -4.34 -1.31
CA LYS A 278 16.28 -3.16 -1.73
C LYS A 278 15.85 -1.87 -1.03
N GLY A 279 14.56 -1.75 -0.72
CA GLY A 279 14.04 -0.64 0.06
C GLY A 279 14.69 -0.57 1.45
N PHE A 280 14.71 -1.70 2.17
CA PHE A 280 15.35 -1.79 3.48
C PHE A 280 16.86 -1.57 3.43
N GLU A 281 17.55 -2.07 2.40
CA GLU A 281 18.99 -1.82 2.20
C GLU A 281 19.29 -0.32 2.06
N LYS A 282 18.47 0.42 1.27
CA LYS A 282 18.61 1.87 1.12
C LYS A 282 18.35 2.62 2.42
N LEU A 283 17.32 2.24 3.17
CA LEU A 283 17.01 2.85 4.47
C LEU A 283 18.13 2.61 5.49
N ALA A 284 18.73 1.42 5.51
CA ALA A 284 19.88 1.12 6.38
C ALA A 284 21.10 1.98 6.05
N VAL A 285 21.37 2.25 4.77
CA VAL A 285 22.44 3.18 4.33
C VAL A 285 22.12 4.60 4.80
N TYR A 286 20.88 5.06 4.63
CA TYR A 286 20.43 6.37 5.10
C TYR A 286 20.63 6.56 6.61
N ASP A 287 20.24 5.58 7.42
CA ASP A 287 20.42 5.62 8.88
C ASP A 287 21.91 5.69 9.27
N ALA A 288 22.76 4.92 8.59
CA ALA A 288 24.20 4.94 8.84
C ALA A 288 24.83 6.30 8.52
N GLU A 289 24.37 6.96 7.45
CA GLU A 289 24.84 8.31 7.07
C GLU A 289 24.34 9.37 8.05
N LYS A 290 23.05 9.31 8.44
CA LYS A 290 22.46 10.20 9.45
C LYS A 290 23.22 10.07 10.78
N ALA A 291 23.55 8.86 11.23
CA ALA A 291 24.31 8.63 12.44
C ALA A 291 25.74 9.23 12.38
N LYS A 292 26.42 9.12 11.22
CA LYS A 292 27.73 9.75 11.01
C LYS A 292 27.67 11.27 11.11
N LEU A 293 26.65 11.89 10.49
CA LEU A 293 26.47 13.35 10.54
C LEU A 293 26.26 13.84 11.97
N LEU A 294 25.41 13.16 12.75
CA LEU A 294 25.15 13.50 14.15
C LEU A 294 26.42 13.40 15.01
N THR A 295 27.27 12.41 14.77
CA THR A 295 28.55 12.28 15.51
C THR A 295 29.56 13.35 15.14
N LEU A 296 29.56 13.86 13.91
CA LEU A 296 30.42 14.99 13.48
C LEU A 296 29.95 16.30 14.08
N THR A 297 28.66 16.58 14.12
CA THR A 297 28.12 17.83 14.71
C THR A 297 28.34 17.90 16.22
N HIS A 298 28.39 16.78 16.92
CA HIS A 298 28.72 16.76 18.38
C HIS A 298 30.20 16.88 18.69
N ARG A 299 31.09 16.61 17.73
CA ARG A 299 32.55 16.77 17.93
C ARG A 299 33.03 18.23 17.79
N ASP A 300 32.29 19.06 17.06
CA ASP A 300 32.68 20.43 16.76
C ASP A 300 32.16 21.46 17.78
N THR A 301 31.51 21.04 18.86
CA THR A 301 31.21 21.94 19.99
C THR A 301 32.45 22.11 20.82
N PRO A 302 33.10 23.33 20.86
CA PRO A 302 34.24 23.59 21.70
C PRO A 302 33.82 23.42 23.18
N LYS A 303 34.56 22.62 23.94
CA LYS A 303 34.41 22.58 25.39
C LYS A 303 34.68 23.97 25.95
N GLY A 304 33.67 24.81 25.99
CA GLY A 304 33.70 26.11 26.66
C GLY A 304 33.90 25.90 28.14
N LYS A 305 34.98 26.51 28.68
CA LYS A 305 35.22 26.61 30.10
C LYS A 305 34.07 27.39 30.79
N GLY A 306 33.52 26.76 31.77
CA GLY A 306 32.67 27.20 32.83
C GLY A 306 32.00 28.59 32.74
N ALA A 307 30.66 28.56 32.54
CA ALA A 307 29.75 29.58 33.04
C ALA A 307 28.49 28.91 33.53
N THR A 308 28.07 29.26 34.73
CA THR A 308 26.93 28.73 35.49
C THR A 308 25.59 29.06 34.77
N PRO A 309 24.57 28.25 34.86
CA PRO A 309 23.40 28.35 33.99
C PRO A 309 22.34 29.29 34.56
N SER A 310 21.74 30.08 33.68
CA SER A 310 20.37 30.58 33.86
C SER A 310 19.57 30.15 32.67
N ALA A 311 18.53 29.33 32.90
CA ALA A 311 17.63 28.81 31.88
C ALA A 311 16.77 29.90 31.25
N PRO A 312 16.37 29.75 30.00
CA PRO A 312 14.95 29.59 29.73
C PRO A 312 14.64 28.39 28.84
N LYS A 313 13.51 27.75 29.14
CA LYS A 313 12.91 26.66 28.41
C LYS A 313 12.51 27.10 26.99
N LYS A 314 13.06 26.45 25.95
CA LYS A 314 12.51 26.50 24.60
C LYS A 314 11.64 25.27 24.36
N SER A 315 10.50 25.46 23.70
CA SER A 315 9.48 24.47 23.47
C SER A 315 9.84 23.50 22.35
N ASP A 316 9.45 22.22 22.51
CA ASP A 316 9.68 21.08 21.58
C ASP A 316 9.12 21.26 20.16
N SER A 317 8.50 22.41 19.82
CA SER A 317 7.85 22.64 18.53
C SER A 317 8.79 23.13 17.41
N GLU A 318 9.92 23.77 17.75
CA GLU A 318 10.82 24.30 16.73
C GLU A 318 11.77 23.26 16.12
N GLU A 319 12.15 22.25 16.91
CA GLU A 319 13.08 21.20 16.45
C GLU A 319 12.46 20.28 15.38
N LYS A 320 11.12 20.01 15.47
CA LYS A 320 10.40 19.20 14.48
C LYS A 320 10.19 19.91 13.14
N THR A 321 10.16 21.23 13.12
CA THR A 321 9.93 22.01 11.90
C THR A 321 11.23 22.14 11.07
N GLU A 322 12.38 22.23 11.73
CA GLU A 322 13.68 22.25 11.05
C GLU A 322 14.02 20.89 10.43
N GLU A 323 13.71 19.78 11.13
CA GLU A 323 13.99 18.44 10.63
C GLU A 323 13.18 18.11 9.36
N LYS A 324 11.93 18.59 9.27
CA LYS A 324 11.07 18.42 8.11
C LYS A 324 11.55 19.23 6.89
N GLY A 325 11.99 20.45 7.11
CA GLY A 325 12.53 21.32 6.04
C GLY A 325 13.83 20.78 5.43
N TRP A 326 14.66 20.11 6.21
CA TRP A 326 15.90 19.48 5.72
C TRP A 326 15.64 18.22 4.89
N LEU A 327 14.64 17.44 5.24
CA LEU A 327 14.22 16.24 4.49
C LEU A 327 13.64 16.63 3.13
N GLU A 328 12.81 17.66 3.06
CA GLU A 328 12.25 18.14 1.79
C GLU A 328 13.33 18.72 0.84
N ALA A 329 14.35 19.39 1.36
CA ALA A 329 15.43 19.95 0.55
C ALA A 329 16.38 18.88 -0.05
N LEU A 330 16.43 17.67 0.52
CA LEU A 330 17.26 16.56 0.04
C LEU A 330 16.59 15.74 -1.07
N PHE A 331 15.27 15.86 -1.25
CA PHE A 331 14.48 14.97 -2.13
C PHE A 331 13.59 15.71 -3.15
N THR A 332 13.65 17.06 -3.22
CA THR A 332 13.00 17.85 -4.27
C THR A 332 13.96 18.05 -5.44
N PHE A 333 14.00 17.06 -6.33
CA PHE A 333 14.43 17.19 -7.73
C PHE A 333 13.69 16.15 -8.59
#